data_7c53da2a1c59bccd7bd661b3a3a45c6a
#
_entry.id   7c53da2a1c59bccd7bd661b3a3a45c6a
#
_cell.length_a   1.000
_cell.length_b   1.000
_cell.length_c   1.000
_cell.angle_alpha   90.00
_cell.angle_beta   90.00
_cell.angle_gamma   90.00
#
_symmetry.space_group_name_H-M   'P 1'
#
loop_
_entity.id
_entity.type
_entity.pdbx_description
1 polymer ?
#
loop_
_entity_poly.entity_id
_entity_poly.type
_entity_poly.pdbx_seq_one_letter_code
_entity_poly.pdbx_strand_id
1 'polypeptide(L)'
;MTGHSGRGRKTKPGRITFVGSGPGDLGLLTTRARTVLANAALVFTDPDVPEAVLALAGCELPPPSGPEPAEAAKAADTDADADKDVPRASVPREREVPPVAASAATRIPGGPDIRPALGDPAEVAKTLAAEARTGVDVVRLVAGDPLSVDAVITEVNALAKTHVNFEIVPGLPDTTAVPTYAGLPLGSAHTVADVRGDVDWAALAAAPGPLILHATASHLPDAARTLIEYGLADTTPTVVTANGTTCQQRSVETTLTGLLDKSTLAGADSSGLPAGPLAGPLVVTIGKTVANRAKLNWWESRALYGWTVLVPRTKDQAGEMSEKLVSHGALPIEVPTIAVEPPRSPAQMERAVKGLVDGRFQWVVFTSTNAVRAVWEKFNEFGLDARAFSGVKIACVGQATADRVRAFGINPELVPSGEQSSLGLLDEFPPYDDIFDPVNRVLLPRADIATETLAEGLRERGWEIEDVTAYRTVRAAPPPAST
;
A
#
# COMPACT_ATOMS: atom_id res chain seq x y z
N MET A 1 -8.03 -59.48 25.23
CA MET A 1 -8.02 -58.06 25.71
C MET A 1 -6.65 -57.46 25.38
N THR A 2 -6.50 -56.83 24.27
CA THR A 2 -5.28 -56.14 23.85
C THR A 2 -5.64 -54.69 23.66
N GLY A 3 -5.28 -53.87 24.66
CA GLY A 3 -5.48 -52.43 24.64
C GLY A 3 -4.53 -51.79 23.62
N HIS A 4 -5.08 -51.23 22.55
CA HIS A 4 -4.37 -50.32 21.69
C HIS A 4 -4.33 -48.95 22.38
N SER A 5 -3.20 -48.63 23.00
CA SER A 5 -2.90 -47.25 23.43
C SER A 5 -2.62 -46.40 22.18
N GLY A 6 -3.58 -45.58 21.77
CA GLY A 6 -3.39 -44.58 20.75
C GLY A 6 -2.28 -43.61 21.18
N ARG A 7 -1.07 -43.74 20.62
CA ARG A 7 -0.03 -42.72 20.70
C ARG A 7 -0.58 -41.48 19.97
N GLY A 8 -0.99 -40.47 20.74
CA GLY A 8 -1.31 -39.16 20.21
C GLY A 8 -0.14 -38.69 19.34
N ARG A 9 -0.41 -38.35 18.11
CA ARG A 9 0.54 -37.73 17.15
C ARG A 9 1.01 -36.44 17.80
N LYS A 10 2.27 -36.42 18.28
CA LYS A 10 2.88 -35.15 18.76
C LYS A 10 2.93 -34.21 17.57
N THR A 11 2.09 -33.20 17.57
CA THR A 11 2.16 -32.11 16.60
C THR A 11 3.53 -31.45 16.70
N LYS A 12 4.18 -31.23 15.56
CA LYS A 12 5.45 -30.49 15.52
C LYS A 12 5.19 -29.06 16.01
N PRO A 13 6.01 -28.51 16.93
CA PRO A 13 5.85 -27.12 17.34
C PRO A 13 5.90 -26.17 16.14
N GLY A 14 5.07 -25.15 16.16
CA GLY A 14 5.13 -24.05 15.22
C GLY A 14 6.40 -23.21 15.43
N ARG A 15 6.64 -22.26 14.55
CA ARG A 15 7.76 -21.33 14.58
C ARG A 15 7.31 -19.98 15.12
N ILE A 16 8.20 -19.28 15.81
CA ILE A 16 8.01 -17.88 16.19
C ILE A 16 8.85 -17.03 15.23
N THR A 17 8.22 -16.06 14.55
CA THR A 17 8.93 -15.13 13.68
C THR A 17 8.79 -13.71 14.22
N PHE A 18 9.92 -13.12 14.65
CA PHE A 18 9.99 -11.70 14.99
C PHE A 18 10.09 -10.90 13.71
N VAL A 19 9.21 -9.93 13.53
CA VAL A 19 9.13 -9.13 12.29
C VAL A 19 9.17 -7.66 12.65
N GLY A 20 10.12 -6.93 12.08
CA GLY A 20 10.15 -5.48 12.18
C GLY A 20 9.11 -4.84 11.25
N SER A 21 8.28 -3.95 11.82
CA SER A 21 7.25 -3.22 11.08
C SER A 21 7.81 -2.08 10.23
N GLY A 22 9.09 -1.74 10.42
CA GLY A 22 9.63 -0.48 9.89
C GLY A 22 9.01 0.75 10.54
N PRO A 23 9.23 1.93 9.97
CA PRO A 23 8.89 3.23 10.59
C PRO A 23 7.46 3.71 10.30
N GLY A 24 6.69 3.03 9.45
CA GLY A 24 5.30 3.39 9.15
C GLY A 24 4.93 3.38 7.66
N ASP A 25 5.81 3.80 6.78
CA ASP A 25 5.58 3.70 5.33
C ASP A 25 5.62 2.22 4.92
N LEU A 26 4.52 1.74 4.32
CA LEU A 26 4.38 0.38 3.83
C LEU A 26 5.40 0.04 2.73
N GLY A 27 5.90 1.04 2.00
CA GLY A 27 6.96 0.90 1.01
C GLY A 27 8.31 0.53 1.63
N LEU A 28 8.50 0.80 2.92
CA LEU A 28 9.72 0.49 3.67
C LEU A 28 9.69 -0.88 4.37
N LEU A 29 8.59 -1.62 4.28
CA LEU A 29 8.55 -3.01 4.74
C LEU A 29 9.44 -3.89 3.85
N THR A 30 10.25 -4.73 4.47
CA THR A 30 11.01 -5.72 3.71
C THR A 30 10.05 -6.70 3.02
N THR A 31 10.41 -7.19 1.83
CA THR A 31 9.63 -8.20 1.11
C THR A 31 9.34 -9.42 1.99
N ARG A 32 10.31 -9.83 2.83
CA ARG A 32 10.14 -10.95 3.75
C ARG A 32 9.12 -10.64 4.84
N ALA A 33 9.15 -9.44 5.43
CA ALA A 33 8.15 -9.02 6.40
C ALA A 33 6.73 -9.05 5.82
N ARG A 34 6.54 -8.54 4.60
CA ARG A 34 5.25 -8.60 3.89
C ARG A 34 4.76 -10.04 3.70
N THR A 35 5.65 -10.93 3.23
CA THR A 35 5.28 -12.35 3.02
C THR A 35 4.90 -13.05 4.33
N VAL A 36 5.63 -12.79 5.41
CA VAL A 36 5.34 -13.39 6.72
C VAL A 36 4.00 -12.88 7.27
N LEU A 37 3.76 -11.56 7.18
CA LEU A 37 2.50 -10.96 7.64
C LEU A 37 1.30 -11.45 6.84
N ALA A 38 1.40 -11.56 5.54
CA ALA A 38 0.32 -12.04 4.67
C ALA A 38 -0.13 -13.46 5.03
N ASN A 39 0.80 -14.32 5.46
CA ASN A 39 0.53 -15.71 5.82
C ASN A 39 0.34 -15.93 7.33
N ALA A 40 0.28 -14.85 8.12
CA ALA A 40 0.18 -14.95 9.57
C ALA A 40 -1.20 -15.46 10.00
N ALA A 41 -1.23 -16.45 10.89
CA ALA A 41 -2.44 -16.94 11.54
C ALA A 41 -2.64 -16.31 12.93
N LEU A 42 -1.55 -16.03 13.64
CA LEU A 42 -1.53 -15.43 14.97
C LEU A 42 -0.42 -14.38 15.04
N VAL A 43 -0.78 -13.16 15.43
CA VAL A 43 0.14 -12.02 15.54
C VAL A 43 0.10 -11.44 16.94
N PHE A 44 1.27 -11.29 17.57
CA PHE A 44 1.47 -10.49 18.76
C PHE A 44 2.16 -9.20 18.39
N THR A 45 1.56 -8.06 18.71
CA THR A 45 2.04 -6.74 18.25
C THR A 45 2.34 -5.77 19.38
N ASP A 46 3.35 -4.92 19.18
CA ASP A 46 3.58 -3.76 20.03
C ASP A 46 2.52 -2.68 19.79
N PRO A 47 2.23 -1.84 20.81
CA PRO A 47 1.29 -0.73 20.66
C PRO A 47 1.74 0.32 19.65
N ASP A 48 3.05 0.49 19.45
CA ASP A 48 3.66 1.50 18.57
C ASP A 48 3.71 1.05 17.08
N VAL A 49 3.25 -0.17 16.77
CA VAL A 49 3.18 -0.65 15.39
C VAL A 49 2.09 0.12 14.63
N PRO A 50 2.41 0.73 13.47
CA PRO A 50 1.45 1.48 12.68
C PRO A 50 0.25 0.62 12.23
N GLU A 51 -0.96 1.16 12.34
CA GLU A 51 -2.20 0.46 11.99
C GLU A 51 -2.20 -0.02 10.52
N ALA A 52 -1.61 0.76 9.61
CA ALA A 52 -1.47 0.39 8.21
C ALA A 52 -0.67 -0.90 8.02
N VAL A 53 0.34 -1.16 8.87
CA VAL A 53 1.12 -2.42 8.83
C VAL A 53 0.29 -3.59 9.38
N LEU A 54 -0.48 -3.36 10.46
CA LEU A 54 -1.38 -4.36 11.01
C LEU A 54 -2.46 -4.78 10.00
N ALA A 55 -2.94 -3.84 9.18
CA ALA A 55 -3.92 -4.11 8.14
C ALA A 55 -3.42 -5.07 7.05
N LEU A 56 -2.10 -5.26 6.91
CA LEU A 56 -1.52 -6.22 5.96
C LEU A 56 -1.52 -7.67 6.49
N ALA A 57 -1.74 -7.87 7.78
CA ALA A 57 -1.74 -9.22 8.35
C ALA A 57 -2.92 -10.04 7.81
N GLY A 58 -2.64 -11.21 7.24
CA GLY A 58 -3.65 -12.08 6.64
C GLY A 58 -4.27 -11.58 5.34
N CYS A 59 -3.61 -10.64 4.65
CA CYS A 59 -4.04 -10.17 3.34
C CYS A 59 -3.29 -10.89 2.21
N GLU A 60 -4.01 -11.25 1.12
CA GLU A 60 -3.33 -11.73 -0.08
C GLU A 60 -2.41 -10.64 -0.63
N LEU A 61 -1.14 -10.98 -0.82
CA LEU A 61 -0.22 -10.11 -1.53
C LEU A 61 -0.51 -10.21 -3.04
N PRO A 62 -0.56 -9.08 -3.77
CA PRO A 62 -0.57 -9.15 -5.22
C PRO A 62 0.69 -9.93 -5.68
N PRO A 63 0.60 -10.70 -6.76
CA PRO A 63 1.75 -11.39 -7.32
C PRO A 63 2.87 -10.34 -7.56
N PRO A 64 4.15 -10.70 -7.32
CA PRO A 64 5.24 -9.77 -7.61
C PRO A 64 5.12 -9.38 -9.09
N SER A 65 5.03 -8.09 -9.36
CA SER A 65 5.13 -7.56 -10.71
C SER A 65 6.47 -8.03 -11.25
N GLY A 66 6.45 -9.04 -12.12
CA GLY A 66 7.64 -9.48 -12.83
C GLY A 66 8.21 -8.29 -13.60
N PRO A 67 9.52 -8.28 -13.90
CA PRO A 67 10.07 -7.26 -14.76
C PRO A 67 9.27 -7.29 -16.06
N GLU A 68 8.72 -6.12 -16.47
CA GLU A 68 8.17 -5.97 -17.81
C GLU A 68 9.17 -6.54 -18.82
N PRO A 69 8.73 -7.36 -19.79
CA PRO A 69 9.64 -7.87 -20.81
C PRO A 69 10.26 -6.66 -21.50
N ALA A 70 11.57 -6.49 -21.35
CA ALA A 70 12.32 -5.48 -22.06
C ALA A 70 12.02 -5.68 -23.55
N GLU A 71 11.44 -4.67 -24.21
CA GLU A 71 11.31 -4.64 -25.66
C GLU A 71 12.68 -4.95 -26.26
N ALA A 72 12.74 -6.07 -26.95
CA ALA A 72 13.90 -6.47 -27.71
C ALA A 72 14.13 -5.41 -28.78
N ALA A 73 15.07 -4.50 -28.53
CA ALA A 73 15.58 -3.59 -29.53
C ALA A 73 16.18 -4.43 -30.66
N LYS A 74 15.49 -4.46 -31.79
CA LYS A 74 16.05 -4.96 -33.06
C LYS A 74 17.23 -4.08 -33.40
N ALA A 75 18.43 -4.67 -33.31
CA ALA A 75 19.62 -4.14 -33.93
C ALA A 75 19.39 -4.10 -35.44
N ALA A 76 19.34 -2.92 -36.03
CA ALA A 76 19.57 -2.71 -37.42
C ALA A 76 20.98 -2.17 -37.58
N ASP A 77 21.85 -3.02 -38.12
CA ASP A 77 23.12 -2.66 -38.72
C ASP A 77 22.89 -1.65 -39.85
N THR A 78 23.57 -0.52 -39.80
CA THR A 78 24.08 0.18 -40.99
C THR A 78 25.26 1.05 -40.57
N ASP A 79 26.38 0.74 -41.21
CA ASP A 79 27.61 1.54 -41.27
C ASP A 79 27.37 2.96 -41.82
N ALA A 80 28.11 3.93 -41.34
CA ALA A 80 29.04 4.82 -42.04
C ALA A 80 29.20 6.21 -41.39
N ASP A 81 30.44 6.48 -41.09
CA ASP A 81 31.21 7.74 -41.26
C ASP A 81 30.86 9.06 -40.53
N ALA A 82 31.80 9.40 -39.69
CA ALA A 82 32.55 10.65 -39.53
C ALA A 82 31.88 11.99 -39.13
N ASP A 83 32.39 12.46 -38.05
CA ASP A 83 32.94 13.78 -37.73
C ASP A 83 32.15 14.77 -36.88
N LYS A 84 32.74 15.07 -35.71
CA LYS A 84 32.75 16.32 -34.93
C LYS A 84 31.42 17.00 -34.55
N ASP A 85 31.04 16.85 -33.30
CA ASP A 85 30.91 17.96 -32.33
C ASP A 85 30.42 17.39 -30.99
N VAL A 86 31.10 17.76 -29.90
CA VAL A 86 30.76 17.32 -28.53
C VAL A 86 29.64 18.21 -27.99
N PRO A 87 28.41 17.73 -27.80
CA PRO A 87 27.42 18.39 -27.01
C PRO A 87 27.50 17.91 -25.54
N ARG A 88 27.42 18.86 -24.65
CA ARG A 88 27.30 18.69 -23.20
C ARG A 88 26.35 17.55 -22.83
N ALA A 89 26.86 16.64 -21.97
CA ALA A 89 26.09 15.58 -21.39
C ALA A 89 24.83 16.13 -20.69
N SER A 90 23.68 15.84 -21.24
CA SER A 90 22.40 15.95 -20.55
C SER A 90 22.36 14.83 -19.51
N VAL A 91 22.24 15.19 -18.24
CA VAL A 91 21.95 14.28 -17.13
C VAL A 91 20.71 13.47 -17.49
N PRO A 92 20.77 12.12 -17.44
CA PRO A 92 19.56 11.32 -17.64
C PRO A 92 18.54 11.70 -16.57
N ARG A 93 17.32 12.05 -16.98
CA ARG A 93 16.19 12.11 -16.07
C ARG A 93 16.06 10.75 -15.41
N GLU A 94 16.27 10.71 -14.11
CA GLU A 94 15.97 9.54 -13.29
C GLU A 94 14.54 9.10 -13.58
N ARG A 95 14.39 7.84 -13.97
CA ARG A 95 13.08 7.19 -13.99
C ARG A 95 12.60 7.18 -12.54
N GLU A 96 11.52 7.86 -12.26
CA GLU A 96 10.78 7.73 -11.01
C GLU A 96 10.47 6.23 -10.84
N VAL A 97 11.07 5.63 -9.81
CA VAL A 97 10.64 4.32 -9.32
C VAL A 97 9.30 4.59 -8.63
N PRO A 98 8.17 4.08 -9.14
CA PRO A 98 6.89 4.30 -8.48
C PRO A 98 6.98 3.73 -7.06
N PRO A 99 6.46 4.44 -6.05
CA PRO A 99 6.34 3.86 -4.71
C PRO A 99 5.52 2.58 -4.84
N VAL A 100 5.99 1.51 -4.20
CA VAL A 100 5.27 0.23 -4.18
C VAL A 100 3.94 0.49 -3.50
N ALA A 101 2.91 0.61 -4.30
CA ALA A 101 1.57 0.87 -3.87
C ALA A 101 1.09 -0.22 -2.90
N ALA A 102 0.45 0.19 -1.82
CA ALA A 102 -0.42 -0.69 -1.06
C ALA A 102 -1.65 -0.98 -1.94
N SER A 103 -1.51 -1.91 -2.88
CA SER A 103 -2.63 -2.49 -3.60
C SER A 103 -3.66 -2.93 -2.57
N ALA A 104 -4.94 -2.58 -2.79
CA ALA A 104 -6.04 -2.91 -1.90
C ALA A 104 -6.02 -4.41 -1.56
N ALA A 105 -5.41 -4.75 -0.43
CA ALA A 105 -5.22 -6.12 0.00
C ALA A 105 -6.57 -6.66 0.45
N THR A 106 -7.05 -7.70 -0.20
CA THR A 106 -8.33 -8.33 0.16
C THR A 106 -8.10 -9.20 1.39
N ARG A 107 -8.76 -8.87 2.49
CA ARG A 107 -8.66 -9.64 3.74
C ARG A 107 -9.30 -11.02 3.54
N ILE A 108 -8.54 -12.06 3.85
CA ILE A 108 -9.03 -13.44 3.77
C ILE A 108 -10.13 -13.64 4.83
N PRO A 109 -11.29 -14.24 4.51
CA PRO A 109 -12.28 -14.59 5.52
C PRO A 109 -11.66 -15.50 6.58
N GLY A 110 -11.68 -15.09 7.86
CA GLY A 110 -11.01 -15.78 8.95
C GLY A 110 -9.61 -15.23 9.27
N GLY A 111 -9.35 -13.95 9.00
CA GLY A 111 -8.06 -13.29 9.20
C GLY A 111 -7.36 -13.58 10.53
N PRO A 112 -6.07 -13.20 10.66
CA PRO A 112 -5.24 -13.59 11.80
C PRO A 112 -5.83 -13.10 13.13
N ASP A 113 -5.60 -13.88 14.17
CA ASP A 113 -5.83 -13.44 15.55
C ASP A 113 -4.71 -12.46 15.94
N ILE A 114 -5.07 -11.20 16.19
CA ILE A 114 -4.11 -10.15 16.54
C ILE A 114 -4.27 -9.82 18.03
N ARG A 115 -3.19 -10.00 18.78
CA ARG A 115 -3.14 -9.79 20.23
C ARG A 115 -2.04 -8.79 20.59
N PRO A 116 -2.23 -7.94 21.60
CA PRO A 116 -1.17 -7.07 22.07
C PRO A 116 -0.09 -7.86 22.83
N ALA A 117 1.18 -7.51 22.60
CA ALA A 117 2.32 -8.01 23.36
C ALA A 117 2.63 -7.01 24.48
N LEU A 118 1.97 -7.17 25.61
CA LEU A 118 2.08 -6.26 26.75
C LEU A 118 2.61 -6.98 27.98
N GLY A 119 3.35 -6.26 28.85
CA GLY A 119 3.82 -6.73 30.13
C GLY A 119 5.31 -7.07 30.15
N ASP A 120 5.71 -7.91 31.10
CA ASP A 120 7.10 -8.32 31.26
C ASP A 120 7.59 -9.11 30.03
N PRO A 121 8.75 -8.78 29.44
CA PRO A 121 9.26 -9.45 28.23
C PRO A 121 9.45 -10.95 28.40
N ALA A 122 9.82 -11.43 29.57
CA ALA A 122 9.97 -12.86 29.83
C ALA A 122 8.62 -13.58 29.85
N GLU A 123 7.55 -12.94 30.31
CA GLU A 123 6.19 -13.48 30.27
C GLU A 123 5.63 -13.46 28.84
N VAL A 124 5.91 -12.42 28.06
CA VAL A 124 5.58 -12.39 26.62
C VAL A 124 6.24 -13.57 25.92
N ALA A 125 7.54 -13.78 26.13
CA ALA A 125 8.27 -14.91 25.55
C ALA A 125 7.66 -16.29 25.94
N LYS A 126 7.22 -16.44 27.19
CA LYS A 126 6.54 -17.68 27.64
C LYS A 126 5.21 -17.89 26.90
N THR A 127 4.45 -16.82 26.70
CA THR A 127 3.18 -16.85 25.96
C THR A 127 3.40 -17.23 24.51
N LEU A 128 4.36 -16.60 23.82
CA LEU A 128 4.74 -16.94 22.44
C LEU A 128 5.14 -18.42 22.32
N ALA A 129 5.98 -18.91 23.26
CA ALA A 129 6.41 -20.29 23.28
C ALA A 129 5.26 -21.27 23.55
N ALA A 130 4.29 -20.90 24.39
CA ALA A 130 3.12 -21.73 24.67
C ALA A 130 2.25 -21.88 23.43
N GLU A 131 1.96 -20.78 22.72
CA GLU A 131 1.19 -20.83 21.47
C GLU A 131 1.91 -21.66 20.39
N ALA A 132 3.20 -21.43 20.18
CA ALA A 132 3.97 -22.20 19.21
C ALA A 132 3.99 -23.71 19.50
N ARG A 133 3.98 -24.13 20.78
CA ARG A 133 3.90 -25.56 21.16
C ARG A 133 2.58 -26.22 20.75
N THR A 134 1.52 -25.47 20.52
CA THR A 134 0.25 -26.00 19.99
C THR A 134 0.35 -26.42 18.52
N GLY A 135 1.42 -26.02 17.81
CA GLY A 135 1.66 -26.26 16.39
C GLY A 135 1.30 -25.07 15.50
N VAL A 136 0.93 -23.92 16.09
CA VAL A 136 0.62 -22.68 15.36
C VAL A 136 1.89 -21.86 15.14
N ASP A 137 2.08 -21.37 13.91
CA ASP A 137 3.12 -20.37 13.62
C ASP A 137 2.70 -19.00 14.18
N VAL A 138 3.60 -18.38 14.93
CA VAL A 138 3.36 -17.12 15.66
C VAL A 138 4.22 -16.03 15.06
N VAL A 139 3.62 -14.90 14.73
CA VAL A 139 4.33 -13.68 14.36
C VAL A 139 4.38 -12.73 15.54
N ARG A 140 5.59 -12.30 15.93
CA ARG A 140 5.83 -11.22 16.89
C ARG A 140 6.19 -9.96 16.11
N LEU A 141 5.21 -9.07 15.91
CA LEU A 141 5.38 -7.85 15.15
C LEU A 141 5.85 -6.72 16.06
N VAL A 142 7.00 -6.14 15.74
CA VAL A 142 7.73 -5.17 16.54
C VAL A 142 7.85 -3.84 15.81
N ALA A 143 7.70 -2.74 16.49
CA ALA A 143 7.92 -1.41 15.92
C ALA A 143 9.41 -1.23 15.51
N GLY A 144 9.66 -0.69 14.31
CA GLY A 144 11.02 -0.50 13.80
C GLY A 144 11.73 -1.82 13.50
N ASP A 145 12.84 -2.09 14.18
CA ASP A 145 13.66 -3.29 14.05
C ASP A 145 13.72 -4.12 15.35
N PRO A 146 13.47 -5.44 15.31
CA PRO A 146 13.36 -6.27 16.51
C PRO A 146 14.57 -6.25 17.45
N LEU A 147 15.78 -6.29 16.90
CA LEU A 147 16.99 -6.30 17.72
C LEU A 147 17.51 -4.92 18.13
N SER A 148 16.78 -3.87 17.81
CA SER A 148 17.00 -2.52 18.30
C SER A 148 16.19 -2.17 19.56
N VAL A 149 15.38 -3.12 20.07
CA VAL A 149 14.47 -2.92 21.21
C VAL A 149 14.84 -3.85 22.35
N ASP A 150 15.27 -3.31 23.49
CA ASP A 150 15.78 -4.07 24.64
C ASP A 150 14.78 -5.09 25.20
N ALA A 151 13.50 -4.73 25.23
CA ALA A 151 12.42 -5.64 25.63
C ALA A 151 12.37 -6.87 24.71
N VAL A 152 12.46 -6.68 23.41
CA VAL A 152 12.44 -7.75 22.41
C VAL A 152 13.72 -8.59 22.47
N ILE A 153 14.88 -7.97 22.72
CA ILE A 153 16.13 -8.71 22.98
C ILE A 153 15.96 -9.65 24.17
N THR A 154 15.31 -9.19 25.22
CA THR A 154 14.99 -10.01 26.40
C THR A 154 14.04 -11.16 26.06
N GLU A 155 13.00 -10.92 25.25
CA GLU A 155 12.09 -11.96 24.74
C GLU A 155 12.87 -13.03 23.95
N VAL A 156 13.72 -12.60 22.99
CA VAL A 156 14.53 -13.51 22.14
C VAL A 156 15.48 -14.34 23.00
N ASN A 157 16.17 -13.72 23.97
CA ASN A 157 17.08 -14.43 24.88
C ASN A 157 16.35 -15.45 25.75
N ALA A 158 15.11 -15.17 26.17
CA ALA A 158 14.29 -16.13 26.89
C ALA A 158 13.88 -17.30 25.99
N LEU A 159 13.51 -17.05 24.75
CA LEU A 159 13.15 -18.09 23.77
C LEU A 159 14.34 -18.95 23.37
N ALA A 160 15.54 -18.38 23.25
CA ALA A 160 16.75 -19.12 22.93
C ALA A 160 17.07 -20.23 23.94
N LYS A 161 16.57 -20.12 25.18
CA LYS A 161 16.68 -21.15 26.21
C LYS A 161 15.62 -22.25 26.09
N THR A 162 14.70 -22.15 25.14
CA THR A 162 13.63 -23.11 24.88
C THR A 162 13.97 -23.99 23.66
N HIS A 163 13.16 -25.02 23.42
CA HIS A 163 13.27 -25.87 22.21
C HIS A 163 12.36 -25.37 21.06
N VAL A 164 11.80 -24.17 21.17
CA VAL A 164 10.95 -23.57 20.13
C VAL A 164 11.84 -22.88 19.12
N ASN A 165 11.66 -23.20 17.85
CA ASN A 165 12.41 -22.54 16.78
C ASN A 165 11.88 -21.11 16.60
N PHE A 166 12.81 -20.17 16.47
CA PHE A 166 12.47 -18.80 16.12
C PHE A 166 13.32 -18.26 14.96
N GLU A 167 12.85 -17.23 14.35
CA GLU A 167 13.47 -16.50 13.25
C GLU A 167 13.30 -15.00 13.46
N ILE A 168 14.23 -14.19 12.95
CA ILE A 168 14.17 -12.74 13.04
C ILE A 168 14.22 -12.16 11.64
N VAL A 169 13.21 -11.37 11.31
CA VAL A 169 13.10 -10.60 10.07
C VAL A 169 13.32 -9.13 10.41
N PRO A 170 14.45 -8.53 9.99
CA PRO A 170 14.75 -7.15 10.33
C PRO A 170 13.76 -6.17 9.72
N GLY A 171 13.57 -5.05 10.38
CA GLY A 171 12.87 -3.87 9.90
C GLY A 171 13.83 -2.71 9.69
N LEU A 172 13.37 -1.64 9.04
CA LEU A 172 14.12 -0.41 8.97
C LEU A 172 13.88 0.41 10.26
N PRO A 173 14.93 0.74 11.03
CA PRO A 173 14.74 1.55 12.24
C PRO A 173 14.19 2.93 11.91
N ASP A 174 13.25 3.42 12.69
CA ASP A 174 12.70 4.76 12.60
C ASP A 174 13.76 5.84 12.83
N THR A 175 14.73 5.58 13.70
CA THR A 175 15.88 6.46 13.95
C THR A 175 16.80 6.67 12.72
N THR A 176 16.67 5.84 11.70
CA THR A 176 17.36 6.02 10.40
C THR A 176 16.42 6.58 9.34
N ALA A 177 15.21 6.04 9.24
CA ALA A 177 14.27 6.41 8.19
C ALA A 177 13.65 7.79 8.41
N VAL A 178 13.23 8.11 9.64
CA VAL A 178 12.57 9.37 9.95
C VAL A 178 13.47 10.58 9.68
N PRO A 179 14.75 10.62 10.13
CA PRO A 179 15.65 11.70 9.72
C PRO A 179 15.80 11.83 8.20
N THR A 180 15.88 10.71 7.47
CA THR A 180 15.96 10.74 6.00
C THR A 180 14.73 11.40 5.38
N TYR A 181 13.54 11.07 5.84
CA TYR A 181 12.27 11.67 5.38
C TYR A 181 12.13 13.12 5.83
N ALA A 182 12.73 13.49 6.95
CA ALA A 182 12.79 14.87 7.42
C ALA A 182 13.89 15.72 6.73
N GLY A 183 14.67 15.15 5.81
CA GLY A 183 15.75 15.86 5.12
C GLY A 183 16.98 16.12 5.99
N LEU A 184 17.27 15.21 6.92
CA LEU A 184 18.34 15.33 7.91
C LEU A 184 19.43 14.28 7.64
N PRO A 185 20.52 14.60 6.95
CA PRO A 185 21.60 13.66 6.67
C PRO A 185 22.33 13.28 7.97
N LEU A 186 22.46 11.99 8.23
CA LEU A 186 23.11 11.46 9.44
C LEU A 186 24.63 11.36 9.30
N GLY A 187 25.15 11.25 8.08
CA GLY A 187 26.55 11.01 7.81
C GLY A 187 27.01 9.62 8.22
N SER A 188 28.31 9.41 8.22
CA SER A 188 28.93 8.13 8.58
C SER A 188 29.05 7.89 10.07
N ALA A 189 28.92 8.94 10.89
CA ALA A 189 28.96 8.87 12.35
C ALA A 189 27.77 9.62 12.92
N HIS A 190 26.92 8.92 13.67
CA HIS A 190 25.80 9.44 14.42
C HIS A 190 25.53 8.53 15.61
N THR A 191 24.85 9.05 16.61
CA THR A 191 24.56 8.31 17.83
C THR A 191 23.07 8.22 18.06
N VAL A 192 22.57 7.02 18.34
CA VAL A 192 21.17 6.73 18.59
C VAL A 192 20.97 6.33 20.05
N ALA A 193 19.91 6.85 20.67
CA ALA A 193 19.49 6.45 22.02
C ALA A 193 17.97 6.47 22.15
N ASP A 194 17.43 5.52 22.91
CA ASP A 194 16.03 5.56 23.38
C ASP A 194 15.99 6.17 24.78
N VAL A 195 15.54 7.42 24.86
CA VAL A 195 15.51 8.17 26.14
C VAL A 195 14.29 7.86 26.99
N ARG A 196 13.48 6.89 26.58
CA ARG A 196 12.38 6.35 27.41
C ARG A 196 12.87 5.34 28.44
N GLY A 197 14.09 4.81 28.25
CA GLY A 197 14.77 3.91 29.15
C GLY A 197 15.96 4.56 29.87
N ASP A 198 16.81 3.74 30.47
CA ASP A 198 18.04 4.19 31.12
C ASP A 198 19.10 4.59 30.09
N VAL A 199 19.67 5.78 30.23
CA VAL A 199 20.65 6.36 29.31
C VAL A 199 21.89 6.81 30.05
N ASP A 200 23.08 6.50 29.53
CA ASP A 200 24.30 7.16 29.93
C ASP A 200 24.40 8.55 29.30
N TRP A 201 23.86 9.54 29.99
CA TRP A 201 23.75 10.93 29.50
C TRP A 201 25.11 11.57 29.26
N ALA A 202 26.13 11.20 30.09
CA ALA A 202 27.47 11.74 29.93
C ALA A 202 28.11 11.24 28.62
N ALA A 203 27.99 9.94 28.35
CA ALA A 203 28.47 9.36 27.09
C ALA A 203 27.69 9.90 25.91
N LEU A 204 26.36 10.06 26.02
CA LEU A 204 25.52 10.56 24.95
C LEU A 204 25.84 12.03 24.59
N ALA A 205 26.04 12.89 25.60
CA ALA A 205 26.39 14.30 25.38
C ALA A 205 27.79 14.47 24.74
N ALA A 206 28.72 13.56 25.00
CA ALA A 206 30.06 13.52 24.43
C ALA A 206 30.15 12.80 23.08
N ALA A 207 29.08 12.17 22.63
CA ALA A 207 29.08 11.31 21.46
C ALA A 207 29.31 12.09 20.15
N PRO A 208 30.01 11.50 19.15
CA PRO A 208 30.27 12.14 17.86
C PRO A 208 29.02 12.16 16.95
N GLY A 209 28.95 13.19 16.11
CA GLY A 209 27.93 13.34 15.10
C GLY A 209 26.58 13.85 15.63
N PRO A 210 25.52 13.83 14.81
CA PRO A 210 24.17 14.16 15.28
C PRO A 210 23.68 13.08 16.25
N LEU A 211 22.90 13.53 17.27
CA LEU A 211 22.18 12.63 18.15
C LEU A 211 20.78 12.39 17.61
N ILE A 212 20.37 11.13 17.60
CA ILE A 212 19.01 10.73 17.21
C ILE A 212 18.39 10.06 18.45
N LEU A 213 17.35 10.69 18.97
CA LEU A 213 16.68 10.21 20.18
C LEU A 213 15.30 9.67 19.81
N HIS A 214 14.99 8.48 20.33
CA HIS A 214 13.63 7.98 20.37
C HIS A 214 13.00 8.42 21.69
N ALA A 215 11.86 9.12 21.64
CA ALA A 215 11.26 9.76 22.79
C ALA A 215 9.72 9.83 22.68
N THR A 216 9.08 10.25 23.75
CA THR A 216 7.73 10.82 23.73
C THR A 216 7.79 12.28 24.19
N ALA A 217 6.73 13.04 23.95
CA ALA A 217 6.68 14.46 24.30
C ALA A 217 6.97 14.73 25.81
N SER A 218 6.63 13.77 26.68
CA SER A 218 6.89 13.88 28.13
C SER A 218 8.36 13.76 28.50
N HIS A 219 9.19 13.07 27.70
CA HIS A 219 10.61 12.87 28.00
C HIS A 219 11.49 14.03 27.51
N LEU A 220 11.01 14.83 26.56
CA LEU A 220 11.84 15.83 25.89
C LEU A 220 12.39 16.92 26.80
N PRO A 221 11.61 17.52 27.74
CA PRO A 221 12.13 18.56 28.62
C PRO A 221 13.26 18.06 29.51
N ASP A 222 13.13 16.87 30.06
CA ASP A 222 14.14 16.29 30.97
C ASP A 222 15.39 15.85 30.17
N ALA A 223 15.22 15.24 28.98
CA ALA A 223 16.32 14.91 28.09
C ALA A 223 17.13 16.16 27.71
N ALA A 224 16.44 17.25 27.30
CA ALA A 224 17.08 18.48 26.92
C ALA A 224 17.85 19.13 28.09
N ARG A 225 17.25 19.19 29.25
CA ARG A 225 17.89 19.73 30.48
C ARG A 225 19.17 18.94 30.79
N THR A 226 19.06 17.62 30.81
CA THR A 226 20.19 16.74 31.14
C THR A 226 21.31 16.87 30.10
N LEU A 227 21.00 16.90 28.80
CA LEU A 227 22.04 17.10 27.78
C LEU A 227 22.75 18.44 27.90
N ILE A 228 22.04 19.52 28.28
CA ILE A 228 22.63 20.84 28.53
C ILE A 228 23.53 20.78 29.76
N GLU A 229 23.10 20.15 30.87
CA GLU A 229 23.90 19.95 32.07
C GLU A 229 25.19 19.19 31.80
N TYR A 230 25.18 18.23 30.87
CA TYR A 230 26.37 17.48 30.42
C TYR A 230 27.16 18.18 29.31
N GLY A 231 26.85 19.44 28.97
CA GLY A 231 27.71 20.31 28.19
C GLY A 231 27.30 20.50 26.72
N LEU A 232 26.18 20.01 26.25
CA LEU A 232 25.65 20.41 24.95
C LEU A 232 25.22 21.89 25.01
N ALA A 233 25.55 22.64 23.95
CA ALA A 233 25.10 24.03 23.87
C ALA A 233 23.57 24.10 23.79
N ASP A 234 22.97 24.96 24.59
CA ASP A 234 21.53 25.17 24.67
C ASP A 234 20.91 25.64 23.32
N THR A 235 21.70 26.33 22.49
CA THR A 235 21.34 26.76 21.14
C THR A 235 21.51 25.70 20.08
N THR A 236 21.87 24.45 20.44
CA THR A 236 22.08 23.38 19.47
C THR A 236 20.79 23.15 18.66
N PRO A 237 20.86 23.23 17.31
CA PRO A 237 19.71 23.03 16.44
C PRO A 237 19.10 21.63 16.61
N THR A 238 17.80 21.56 16.67
CA THR A 238 17.04 20.35 16.98
C THR A 238 15.80 20.27 16.10
N VAL A 239 15.48 19.06 15.63
CA VAL A 239 14.21 18.75 14.93
C VAL A 239 13.49 17.64 15.69
N VAL A 240 12.22 17.86 15.97
CA VAL A 240 11.32 16.83 16.52
C VAL A 240 10.36 16.40 15.43
N THR A 241 10.36 15.13 15.09
CA THR A 241 9.47 14.55 14.07
C THR A 241 8.51 13.55 14.69
N ALA A 242 7.22 13.76 14.44
CA ALA A 242 6.13 12.85 14.78
C ALA A 242 5.58 12.18 13.52
N ASN A 243 5.02 10.98 13.66
CA ASN A 243 4.43 10.17 12.58
C ASN A 243 5.35 10.02 11.35
N GLY A 244 6.64 9.87 11.61
CA GLY A 244 7.67 9.85 10.57
C GLY A 244 7.37 8.85 9.45
N THR A 245 7.78 9.19 8.24
CA THR A 245 7.60 8.44 6.98
C THR A 245 6.15 8.31 6.47
N THR A 246 5.18 8.76 7.21
CA THR A 246 3.76 8.74 6.80
C THR A 246 3.32 10.07 6.18
N CYS A 247 2.13 10.11 5.57
CA CYS A 247 1.52 11.36 5.10
C CYS A 247 1.15 12.32 6.24
N GLN A 248 1.16 11.85 7.48
CA GLN A 248 0.93 12.64 8.69
C GLN A 248 2.24 13.05 9.37
N GLN A 249 3.39 12.79 8.75
CA GLN A 249 4.66 13.24 9.28
C GLN A 249 4.62 14.75 9.51
N ARG A 250 5.10 15.16 10.68
CA ARG A 250 5.24 16.58 11.03
C ARG A 250 6.54 16.78 11.77
N SER A 251 7.37 17.68 11.28
CA SER A 251 8.65 18.05 11.90
C SER A 251 8.63 19.47 12.39
N VAL A 252 9.08 19.69 13.61
CA VAL A 252 9.23 21.00 14.25
C VAL A 252 10.73 21.29 14.44
N GLU A 253 11.20 22.37 13.84
CA GLU A 253 12.57 22.87 14.03
C GLU A 253 12.62 23.79 15.26
N THR A 254 13.61 23.57 16.11
CA THR A 254 13.80 24.32 17.35
C THR A 254 15.28 24.27 17.78
N THR A 255 15.56 24.61 19.02
CA THR A 255 16.86 24.41 19.67
C THR A 255 16.70 23.47 20.86
N LEU A 256 17.81 23.02 21.42
CA LEU A 256 17.78 22.18 22.63
C LEU A 256 17.02 22.85 23.77
N THR A 257 17.24 24.17 24.00
CA THR A 257 16.45 24.95 24.97
C THR A 257 14.96 24.99 24.61
N GLY A 258 14.61 25.05 23.33
CA GLY A 258 13.22 25.09 22.88
C GLY A 258 12.43 23.84 23.26
N LEU A 259 13.09 22.68 23.49
CA LEU A 259 12.43 21.48 23.99
C LEU A 259 11.96 21.58 25.45
N LEU A 260 12.46 22.55 26.21
CA LEU A 260 12.03 22.81 27.60
C LEU A 260 10.63 23.43 27.64
N ASP A 261 10.22 24.10 26.56
CA ASP A 261 8.92 24.73 26.45
C ASP A 261 7.91 23.82 25.72
N LYS A 262 6.92 23.34 26.48
CA LYS A 262 5.84 22.50 25.93
C LYS A 262 5.04 23.21 24.82
N SER A 263 5.01 24.55 24.81
CA SER A 263 4.32 25.32 23.76
C SER A 263 5.01 25.17 22.40
N THR A 264 6.32 25.00 22.35
CA THR A 264 7.10 24.73 21.15
C THR A 264 6.65 23.45 20.45
N LEU A 265 6.27 22.43 21.23
CA LEU A 265 5.80 21.14 20.73
C LEU A 265 4.30 21.14 20.39
N ALA A 266 3.54 22.09 20.95
CA ALA A 266 2.15 22.33 20.56
C ALA A 266 2.03 23.12 19.23
N GLY A 267 3.13 23.57 18.74
CA GLY A 267 3.52 24.49 17.73
C GLY A 267 2.56 24.85 16.59
N ALA A 268 2.60 26.12 16.28
CA ALA A 268 2.27 26.58 14.94
C ALA A 268 3.31 26.04 13.99
N ASP A 269 2.89 25.24 12.99
CA ASP A 269 3.77 24.97 11.88
C ASP A 269 3.86 26.21 10.98
N SER A 270 4.98 26.32 10.26
CA SER A 270 5.25 27.39 9.31
C SER A 270 4.31 27.35 8.08
N SER A 271 3.42 26.36 7.98
CA SER A 271 2.50 26.11 6.87
C SER A 271 1.06 26.58 7.14
N GLY A 272 0.75 27.06 8.37
CA GLY A 272 -0.59 27.55 8.75
C GLY A 272 -1.64 26.45 8.95
N LEU A 273 -1.23 25.19 9.05
CA LEU A 273 -2.13 24.09 9.38
C LEU A 273 -2.47 24.08 10.88
N PRO A 274 -3.67 23.64 11.29
CA PRO A 274 -4.05 23.55 12.69
C PRO A 274 -3.09 22.59 13.42
N ALA A 275 -2.17 23.14 14.19
CA ALA A 275 -1.14 22.45 14.90
C ALA A 275 -1.71 21.87 16.21
N GLY A 276 -2.11 20.63 16.18
CA GLY A 276 -2.28 19.85 17.41
C GLY A 276 -0.93 19.52 18.06
N PRO A 277 -0.88 19.14 19.34
CA PRO A 277 0.35 18.70 19.97
C PRO A 277 0.95 17.50 19.23
N LEU A 278 2.31 17.43 19.20
CA LEU A 278 2.99 16.25 18.72
C LEU A 278 2.65 15.06 19.63
N ALA A 279 2.07 14.02 19.07
CA ALA A 279 1.63 12.85 19.80
C ALA A 279 2.32 11.59 19.28
N GLY A 280 2.33 10.54 20.11
CA GLY A 280 2.94 9.25 19.80
C GLY A 280 4.45 9.21 19.97
N PRO A 281 5.11 8.18 19.41
CA PRO A 281 6.56 8.08 19.36
C PRO A 281 7.15 9.23 18.54
N LEU A 282 8.21 9.84 19.07
CA LEU A 282 8.92 10.94 18.42
C LEU A 282 10.35 10.53 18.11
N VAL A 283 10.84 10.96 16.96
CA VAL A 283 12.26 10.91 16.64
C VAL A 283 12.82 12.33 16.68
N VAL A 284 13.82 12.55 17.53
CA VAL A 284 14.46 13.84 17.73
C VAL A 284 15.86 13.80 17.15
N THR A 285 16.18 14.72 16.23
CA THR A 285 17.52 14.85 15.69
C THR A 285 18.15 16.14 16.20
N ILE A 286 19.29 16.03 16.86
CA ILE A 286 20.00 17.13 17.50
C ILE A 286 21.35 17.31 16.83
N GLY A 287 21.69 18.53 16.40
CA GLY A 287 23.01 18.86 15.89
C GLY A 287 23.01 19.69 14.62
N LYS A 288 24.20 19.98 14.12
CA LYS A 288 24.43 20.85 12.94
C LYS A 288 23.76 20.34 11.65
N THR A 289 23.42 19.07 11.58
CA THR A 289 22.75 18.46 10.44
C THR A 289 21.41 19.10 10.14
N VAL A 290 20.75 19.68 11.15
CA VAL A 290 19.45 20.37 11.02
C VAL A 290 19.48 21.48 9.96
N ALA A 291 20.60 22.19 9.80
CA ALA A 291 20.75 23.24 8.79
C ALA A 291 20.58 22.74 7.33
N ASN A 292 20.75 21.44 7.09
CA ASN A 292 20.57 20.86 5.77
C ASN A 292 19.09 20.70 5.39
N ARG A 293 18.20 20.67 6.36
CA ARG A 293 16.77 20.47 6.15
C ARG A 293 16.17 21.48 5.19
N ALA A 294 16.60 22.74 5.24
CA ALA A 294 16.13 23.78 4.33
C ALA A 294 16.30 23.43 2.83
N LYS A 295 17.28 22.56 2.51
CA LYS A 295 17.57 22.13 1.13
C LYS A 295 17.11 20.70 0.84
N LEU A 296 17.01 19.85 1.86
CA LEU A 296 16.80 18.43 1.71
C LEU A 296 15.41 17.94 2.18
N ASN A 297 14.54 18.84 2.60
CA ASN A 297 13.17 18.51 3.01
C ASN A 297 12.31 18.15 1.79
N TRP A 298 12.49 16.93 1.28
CA TRP A 298 11.78 16.46 0.09
C TRP A 298 10.39 15.91 0.40
N TRP A 299 10.18 15.40 1.62
CA TRP A 299 8.93 14.75 2.00
C TRP A 299 7.82 15.77 2.35
N GLU A 300 8.13 16.71 3.24
CA GLU A 300 7.17 17.72 3.70
C GLU A 300 7.05 18.93 2.72
N SER A 301 7.86 18.99 1.66
CA SER A 301 7.77 19.99 0.58
C SER A 301 6.92 19.53 -0.61
N ARG A 302 6.33 18.35 -0.57
CA ARG A 302 5.47 17.83 -1.66
C ARG A 302 4.23 18.71 -1.82
N ALA A 303 3.74 18.81 -3.07
CA ALA A 303 2.72 19.76 -3.47
C ALA A 303 1.40 19.69 -2.67
N LEU A 304 1.05 18.51 -2.17
CA LEU A 304 -0.17 18.28 -1.39
C LEU A 304 0.13 17.91 0.08
N TYR A 305 1.35 18.13 0.55
CA TYR A 305 1.68 17.88 1.94
C TYR A 305 0.76 18.70 2.88
N GLY A 306 0.23 18.02 3.90
CA GLY A 306 -0.70 18.60 4.86
C GLY A 306 -2.16 18.69 4.40
N TRP A 307 -2.47 18.33 3.15
CA TRP A 307 -3.84 18.27 2.68
C TRP A 307 -4.48 16.93 3.04
N THR A 308 -5.70 16.99 3.57
CA THR A 308 -6.58 15.83 3.70
C THR A 308 -7.59 15.87 2.56
N VAL A 309 -7.59 14.84 1.73
CA VAL A 309 -8.43 14.78 0.52
C VAL A 309 -9.45 13.66 0.65
N LEU A 310 -10.73 14.03 0.60
CA LEU A 310 -11.83 13.06 0.58
C LEU A 310 -11.93 12.44 -0.82
N VAL A 311 -11.89 11.10 -0.90
CA VAL A 311 -11.97 10.34 -2.16
C VAL A 311 -13.29 9.59 -2.22
N PRO A 312 -14.34 10.18 -2.85
CA PRO A 312 -15.67 9.57 -2.94
C PRO A 312 -15.72 8.58 -4.11
N ARG A 313 -15.34 7.32 -3.92
CA ARG A 313 -15.33 6.29 -4.98
C ARG A 313 -15.80 4.94 -4.47
N THR A 314 -15.99 3.98 -5.39
CA THR A 314 -16.11 2.57 -5.02
C THR A 314 -14.81 2.08 -4.40
N LYS A 315 -14.89 1.14 -3.46
CA LYS A 315 -13.73 0.58 -2.77
C LYS A 315 -12.64 0.09 -3.73
N ASP A 316 -13.03 -0.49 -4.86
CA ASP A 316 -12.12 -1.06 -5.86
C ASP A 316 -11.45 0.00 -6.76
N GLN A 317 -11.99 1.22 -6.82
CA GLN A 317 -11.48 2.32 -7.67
C GLN A 317 -10.74 3.40 -6.87
N ALA A 318 -10.84 3.38 -5.54
CA ALA A 318 -10.22 4.37 -4.68
C ALA A 318 -8.70 4.23 -4.63
N GLY A 319 -8.16 3.00 -4.69
CA GLY A 319 -6.75 2.70 -4.47
C GLY A 319 -5.80 3.50 -5.34
N GLU A 320 -5.94 3.48 -6.67
CA GLU A 320 -5.03 4.19 -7.59
C GLU A 320 -5.02 5.72 -7.36
N MET A 321 -6.19 6.31 -7.10
CA MET A 321 -6.28 7.74 -6.79
C MET A 321 -5.63 8.05 -5.44
N SER A 322 -5.90 7.24 -4.44
CA SER A 322 -5.32 7.39 -3.10
C SER A 322 -3.80 7.29 -3.15
N GLU A 323 -3.25 6.35 -3.93
CA GLU A 323 -1.81 6.19 -4.13
C GLU A 323 -1.18 7.44 -4.77
N LYS A 324 -1.80 8.00 -5.81
CA LYS A 324 -1.36 9.24 -6.44
C LYS A 324 -1.41 10.41 -5.45
N LEU A 325 -2.45 10.52 -4.65
CA LEU A 325 -2.56 11.55 -3.63
C LEU A 325 -1.46 11.41 -2.57
N VAL A 326 -1.20 10.19 -2.08
CA VAL A 326 -0.12 9.88 -1.14
C VAL A 326 1.25 10.22 -1.74
N SER A 327 1.50 9.91 -3.00
CA SER A 327 2.77 10.23 -3.66
C SER A 327 3.03 11.74 -3.75
N HIS A 328 1.97 12.57 -3.76
CA HIS A 328 2.05 14.03 -3.72
C HIS A 328 1.98 14.61 -2.29
N GLY A 329 1.86 13.77 -1.26
CA GLY A 329 1.91 14.18 0.14
C GLY A 329 0.57 14.32 0.83
N ALA A 330 -0.56 14.12 0.13
CA ALA A 330 -1.88 14.21 0.74
C ALA A 330 -2.21 12.99 1.61
N LEU A 331 -3.10 13.19 2.58
CA LEU A 331 -3.76 12.13 3.33
C LEU A 331 -5.12 11.84 2.68
N PRO A 332 -5.30 10.75 1.91
CA PRO A 332 -6.60 10.40 1.34
C PRO A 332 -7.52 9.82 2.41
N ILE A 333 -8.77 10.25 2.43
CA ILE A 333 -9.86 9.64 3.19
C ILE A 333 -10.82 9.02 2.18
N GLU A 334 -10.81 7.71 2.08
CA GLU A 334 -11.68 6.97 1.18
C GLU A 334 -13.09 6.86 1.78
N VAL A 335 -14.07 7.43 1.07
CA VAL A 335 -15.48 7.34 1.45
C VAL A 335 -16.23 6.61 0.34
N PRO A 336 -16.60 5.35 0.56
CA PRO A 336 -17.40 4.62 -0.41
C PRO A 336 -18.78 5.29 -0.53
N THR A 337 -19.06 5.87 -1.69
CA THR A 337 -20.36 6.54 -1.96
C THR A 337 -21.31 5.65 -2.73
N ILE A 338 -20.75 4.74 -3.53
CA ILE A 338 -21.49 3.76 -4.31
C ILE A 338 -20.91 2.37 -4.10
N ALA A 339 -21.76 1.36 -4.16
CA ALA A 339 -21.37 -0.04 -4.20
C ALA A 339 -21.89 -0.67 -5.49
N VAL A 340 -21.10 -1.60 -6.01
CA VAL A 340 -21.48 -2.40 -7.18
C VAL A 340 -21.95 -3.76 -6.66
N GLU A 341 -23.20 -4.10 -6.99
CA GLU A 341 -23.80 -5.37 -6.59
C GLU A 341 -24.20 -6.20 -7.81
N PRO A 342 -24.28 -7.53 -7.69
CA PRO A 342 -24.82 -8.37 -8.75
C PRO A 342 -26.22 -7.94 -9.18
N PRO A 343 -26.64 -8.26 -10.42
CA PRO A 343 -27.98 -7.96 -10.89
C PRO A 343 -29.03 -8.72 -10.06
N ARG A 344 -30.23 -8.14 -9.92
CA ARG A 344 -31.35 -8.79 -9.20
C ARG A 344 -31.75 -10.14 -9.81
N SER A 345 -31.58 -10.28 -11.11
CA SER A 345 -31.84 -11.52 -11.85
C SER A 345 -30.60 -11.93 -12.61
N PRO A 346 -29.84 -12.94 -12.13
CA PRO A 346 -28.64 -13.43 -12.82
C PRO A 346 -28.93 -14.13 -14.13
N ALA A 347 -30.18 -14.55 -14.35
CA ALA A 347 -30.58 -15.35 -15.52
C ALA A 347 -30.34 -14.66 -16.88
N GLN A 348 -30.35 -13.33 -16.93
CA GLN A 348 -30.02 -12.59 -18.16
C GLN A 348 -28.54 -12.71 -18.50
N MET A 349 -27.67 -12.49 -17.50
CA MET A 349 -26.21 -12.67 -17.67
C MET A 349 -25.83 -14.10 -18.01
N GLU A 350 -26.47 -15.08 -17.41
CA GLU A 350 -26.24 -16.50 -17.69
C GLU A 350 -26.59 -16.84 -19.14
N ARG A 351 -27.73 -16.36 -19.65
CA ARG A 351 -28.12 -16.53 -21.05
C ARG A 351 -27.18 -15.82 -22.01
N ALA A 352 -26.70 -14.62 -21.64
CA ALA A 352 -25.77 -13.87 -22.42
C ALA A 352 -24.41 -14.58 -22.52
N VAL A 353 -23.87 -15.05 -21.41
CA VAL A 353 -22.61 -15.83 -21.37
C VAL A 353 -22.74 -17.11 -22.17
N LYS A 354 -23.85 -17.84 -22.04
CA LYS A 354 -24.13 -19.00 -22.91
C LYS A 354 -24.18 -18.61 -24.39
N GLY A 355 -24.83 -17.49 -24.69
CA GLY A 355 -24.89 -16.95 -26.06
C GLY A 355 -23.53 -16.60 -26.67
N LEU A 356 -22.57 -16.15 -25.84
CA LEU A 356 -21.20 -15.93 -26.28
C LEU A 356 -20.54 -17.25 -26.74
N VAL A 357 -20.65 -18.29 -25.92
CA VAL A 357 -20.11 -19.63 -26.24
C VAL A 357 -20.78 -20.22 -27.46
N ASP A 358 -22.09 -20.01 -27.63
CA ASP A 358 -22.88 -20.49 -28.77
C ASP A 358 -22.68 -19.66 -30.07
N GLY A 359 -21.86 -18.60 -30.03
CA GLY A 359 -21.58 -17.76 -31.22
C GLY A 359 -22.74 -16.87 -31.64
N ARG A 360 -23.62 -16.46 -30.71
CA ARG A 360 -24.80 -15.64 -31.03
C ARG A 360 -24.52 -14.16 -31.22
N PHE A 361 -23.30 -13.70 -30.90
CA PHE A 361 -22.94 -12.30 -30.93
C PHE A 361 -21.76 -12.04 -31.87
N GLN A 362 -21.82 -10.96 -32.63
CA GLN A 362 -20.72 -10.44 -33.44
C GLN A 362 -19.81 -9.57 -32.62
N TRP A 363 -20.39 -8.77 -31.71
CA TRP A 363 -19.69 -7.84 -30.86
C TRP A 363 -20.11 -7.98 -29.40
N VAL A 364 -19.16 -7.68 -28.52
CA VAL A 364 -19.42 -7.33 -27.11
C VAL A 364 -18.91 -5.91 -26.89
N VAL A 365 -19.75 -5.03 -26.34
CA VAL A 365 -19.38 -3.64 -26.09
C VAL A 365 -19.33 -3.41 -24.56
N PHE A 366 -18.14 -3.14 -24.03
CA PHE A 366 -17.94 -2.82 -22.64
C PHE A 366 -17.89 -1.31 -22.41
N THR A 367 -18.79 -0.81 -21.57
CA THR A 367 -18.87 0.61 -21.21
C THR A 367 -18.13 0.95 -19.91
N SER A 368 -17.72 -0.04 -19.12
CA SER A 368 -17.04 0.15 -17.83
C SER A 368 -16.21 -1.07 -17.42
N THR A 369 -15.23 -0.83 -16.58
CA THR A 369 -14.42 -1.90 -15.94
C THR A 369 -15.27 -2.84 -15.08
N ASN A 370 -16.36 -2.35 -14.49
CA ASN A 370 -17.31 -3.17 -13.72
C ASN A 370 -18.08 -4.16 -14.60
N ALA A 371 -18.45 -3.77 -15.81
CA ALA A 371 -19.10 -4.67 -16.76
C ALA A 371 -18.15 -5.81 -17.18
N VAL A 372 -16.87 -5.48 -17.45
CA VAL A 372 -15.84 -6.48 -17.75
C VAL A 372 -15.69 -7.46 -16.59
N ARG A 373 -15.59 -6.96 -15.37
CA ARG A 373 -15.48 -7.77 -14.16
C ARG A 373 -16.70 -8.70 -13.99
N ALA A 374 -17.90 -8.18 -14.13
CA ALA A 374 -19.13 -8.97 -13.95
C ALA A 374 -19.24 -10.13 -14.97
N VAL A 375 -18.86 -9.90 -16.23
CA VAL A 375 -18.79 -10.98 -17.24
C VAL A 375 -17.73 -12.01 -16.87
N TRP A 376 -16.55 -11.54 -16.39
CA TRP A 376 -15.45 -12.42 -16.03
C TRP A 376 -15.77 -13.28 -14.78
N GLU A 377 -16.44 -12.71 -13.78
CA GLU A 377 -16.93 -13.45 -12.62
C GLU A 377 -17.89 -14.58 -13.04
N LYS A 378 -18.78 -14.31 -13.99
CA LYS A 378 -19.65 -15.34 -14.55
C LYS A 378 -18.89 -16.41 -15.35
N PHE A 379 -17.84 -16.03 -16.06
CA PHE A 379 -16.97 -17.00 -16.74
C PHE A 379 -16.33 -17.94 -15.71
N ASN A 380 -15.80 -17.41 -14.62
CA ASN A 380 -15.22 -18.22 -13.55
C ASN A 380 -16.25 -19.17 -12.91
N GLU A 381 -17.49 -18.71 -12.68
CA GLU A 381 -18.57 -19.57 -12.18
C GLU A 381 -18.85 -20.75 -13.10
N PHE A 382 -18.78 -20.55 -14.42
CA PHE A 382 -19.05 -21.59 -15.40
C PHE A 382 -17.80 -22.38 -15.85
N GLY A 383 -16.65 -22.10 -15.25
CA GLY A 383 -15.37 -22.72 -15.65
C GLY A 383 -14.91 -22.34 -17.05
N LEU A 384 -15.32 -21.15 -17.53
CA LEU A 384 -14.93 -20.58 -18.80
C LEU A 384 -13.69 -19.70 -18.65
N ASP A 385 -13.01 -19.43 -19.74
CA ASP A 385 -11.88 -18.51 -19.81
C ASP A 385 -11.99 -17.60 -21.07
N ALA A 386 -10.91 -16.87 -21.39
CA ALA A 386 -10.87 -15.95 -22.52
C ALA A 386 -11.26 -16.58 -23.87
N ARG A 387 -11.16 -17.88 -24.02
CA ARG A 387 -11.57 -18.61 -25.25
C ARG A 387 -13.08 -18.53 -25.51
N ALA A 388 -13.90 -18.18 -24.48
CA ALA A 388 -15.33 -17.93 -24.66
C ALA A 388 -15.65 -16.73 -25.55
N PHE A 389 -14.67 -15.84 -25.78
CA PHE A 389 -14.77 -14.72 -26.73
C PHE A 389 -14.28 -15.08 -28.15
N SER A 390 -13.95 -16.35 -28.40
CA SER A 390 -13.47 -16.75 -29.74
C SER A 390 -14.52 -16.45 -30.82
N GLY A 391 -14.12 -15.70 -31.86
CA GLY A 391 -15.00 -15.29 -32.94
C GLY A 391 -15.88 -14.07 -32.63
N VAL A 392 -15.78 -13.47 -31.45
CA VAL A 392 -16.52 -12.27 -31.07
C VAL A 392 -15.56 -11.07 -31.02
N LYS A 393 -15.93 -9.97 -31.66
CA LYS A 393 -15.19 -8.72 -31.59
C LYS A 393 -15.53 -7.96 -30.30
N ILE A 394 -14.54 -7.30 -29.71
CA ILE A 394 -14.72 -6.57 -28.46
C ILE A 394 -14.47 -5.08 -28.69
N ALA A 395 -15.40 -4.25 -28.24
CA ALA A 395 -15.26 -2.80 -28.20
C ALA A 395 -15.32 -2.30 -26.76
N CYS A 396 -14.50 -1.29 -26.45
CA CYS A 396 -14.44 -0.64 -25.16
C CYS A 396 -14.64 0.87 -25.31
N VAL A 397 -15.47 1.48 -24.48
CA VAL A 397 -15.74 2.93 -24.52
C VAL A 397 -14.52 3.75 -24.14
N GLY A 398 -13.64 3.24 -23.28
CA GLY A 398 -12.48 3.99 -22.81
C GLY A 398 -11.27 3.11 -22.54
N GLN A 399 -10.12 3.77 -22.42
CA GLN A 399 -8.82 3.11 -22.25
C GLN A 399 -8.75 2.24 -21.00
N ALA A 400 -9.26 2.72 -19.85
CA ALA A 400 -9.29 1.94 -18.61
C ALA A 400 -10.06 0.61 -18.74
N THR A 401 -11.17 0.63 -19.51
CA THR A 401 -11.96 -0.58 -19.82
C THR A 401 -11.18 -1.51 -20.75
N ALA A 402 -10.52 -0.96 -21.75
CA ALA A 402 -9.67 -1.71 -22.66
C ALA A 402 -8.49 -2.38 -21.93
N ASP A 403 -7.83 -1.67 -21.02
CA ASP A 403 -6.72 -2.20 -20.22
C ASP A 403 -7.18 -3.34 -19.31
N ARG A 404 -8.40 -3.24 -18.79
CA ARG A 404 -9.01 -4.33 -18.01
C ARG A 404 -9.27 -5.58 -18.86
N VAL A 405 -9.70 -5.41 -20.11
CA VAL A 405 -9.86 -6.52 -21.07
C VAL A 405 -8.50 -7.14 -21.43
N ARG A 406 -7.49 -6.29 -21.66
CA ARG A 406 -6.11 -6.75 -21.93
C ARG A 406 -5.51 -7.55 -20.76
N ALA A 407 -5.85 -7.20 -19.54
CA ALA A 407 -5.41 -7.95 -18.35
C ALA A 407 -5.90 -9.41 -18.34
N PHE A 408 -6.93 -9.73 -19.11
CA PHE A 408 -7.42 -11.10 -19.32
C PHE A 408 -6.82 -11.76 -20.59
N GLY A 409 -5.83 -11.13 -21.22
CA GLY A 409 -5.15 -11.66 -22.41
C GLY A 409 -5.88 -11.41 -23.72
N ILE A 410 -6.82 -10.46 -23.76
CA ILE A 410 -7.63 -10.16 -24.95
C ILE A 410 -7.37 -8.72 -25.39
N ASN A 411 -7.09 -8.49 -26.66
CA ASN A 411 -7.00 -7.17 -27.24
C ASN A 411 -8.36 -6.77 -27.81
N PRO A 412 -8.98 -5.66 -27.33
CA PRO A 412 -10.20 -5.17 -27.97
C PRO A 412 -9.93 -4.66 -29.38
N GLU A 413 -10.86 -4.94 -30.30
CA GLU A 413 -10.79 -4.52 -31.69
C GLU A 413 -11.07 -3.04 -31.89
N LEU A 414 -11.88 -2.46 -30.99
CA LEU A 414 -12.25 -1.04 -31.10
C LEU A 414 -12.19 -0.35 -29.73
N VAL A 415 -11.40 0.71 -29.69
CA VAL A 415 -11.36 1.69 -28.58
C VAL A 415 -11.32 3.06 -29.26
N PRO A 416 -12.22 4.02 -28.91
CA PRO A 416 -12.23 5.32 -29.56
C PRO A 416 -10.85 5.99 -29.53
N SER A 417 -10.41 6.47 -30.68
CA SER A 417 -9.15 7.20 -30.82
C SER A 417 -9.26 8.66 -30.36
N GLY A 418 -10.48 9.20 -30.39
CA GLY A 418 -10.83 10.55 -30.00
C GLY A 418 -11.42 10.64 -28.59
N GLU A 419 -12.68 11.07 -28.50
CA GLU A 419 -13.39 11.17 -27.23
C GLU A 419 -13.74 9.80 -26.65
N GLN A 420 -13.28 9.51 -25.44
CA GLN A 420 -13.59 8.26 -24.74
C GLN A 420 -14.97 8.32 -24.08
N SER A 421 -15.99 8.29 -24.92
CA SER A 421 -17.42 8.36 -24.54
C SER A 421 -18.24 7.40 -25.38
N SER A 422 -19.53 7.22 -25.02
CA SER A 422 -20.46 6.46 -25.84
C SER A 422 -20.61 7.06 -27.23
N LEU A 423 -20.57 8.38 -27.37
CA LEU A 423 -20.63 9.07 -28.67
C LEU A 423 -19.36 8.83 -29.47
N GLY A 424 -18.20 8.99 -28.87
CA GLY A 424 -16.92 8.74 -29.53
C GLY A 424 -16.81 7.28 -30.02
N LEU A 425 -17.31 6.31 -29.24
CA LEU A 425 -17.39 4.92 -29.71
C LEU A 425 -18.32 4.78 -30.90
N LEU A 426 -19.50 5.41 -30.89
CA LEU A 426 -20.44 5.38 -31.99
C LEU A 426 -19.84 5.96 -33.27
N ASP A 427 -19.08 7.04 -33.19
CA ASP A 427 -18.46 7.68 -34.37
C ASP A 427 -17.53 6.71 -35.12
N GLU A 428 -16.86 5.83 -34.42
CA GLU A 428 -15.91 4.86 -34.98
C GLU A 428 -16.52 3.45 -35.16
N PHE A 429 -17.72 3.17 -34.63
CA PHE A 429 -18.32 1.84 -34.67
C PHE A 429 -18.87 1.54 -36.08
N PRO A 430 -18.49 0.41 -36.71
CA PRO A 430 -18.94 0.09 -38.05
C PRO A 430 -20.46 -0.17 -38.10
N PRO A 431 -21.14 0.21 -39.20
CA PRO A 431 -22.51 -0.26 -39.46
C PRO A 431 -22.51 -1.77 -39.71
N TYR A 432 -23.66 -2.40 -39.46
CA TYR A 432 -23.84 -3.81 -39.79
C TYR A 432 -23.77 -4.01 -41.32
N ASP A 433 -23.02 -5.02 -41.74
CA ASP A 433 -22.89 -5.43 -43.15
C ASP A 433 -23.26 -6.92 -43.28
N ASP A 434 -24.35 -7.22 -43.95
CA ASP A 434 -24.87 -8.58 -44.12
C ASP A 434 -23.97 -9.54 -44.93
N ILE A 435 -22.95 -8.99 -45.60
CA ILE A 435 -21.97 -9.78 -46.37
C ILE A 435 -20.79 -10.17 -45.47
N PHE A 436 -20.32 -9.24 -44.60
CA PHE A 436 -19.09 -9.43 -43.81
C PHE A 436 -19.36 -9.83 -42.36
N ASP A 437 -20.54 -9.56 -41.83
CA ASP A 437 -20.90 -9.87 -40.45
C ASP A 437 -21.90 -11.05 -40.40
N PRO A 438 -21.46 -12.26 -40.02
CA PRO A 438 -22.34 -13.45 -40.02
C PRO A 438 -23.49 -13.35 -39.00
N VAL A 439 -23.37 -12.46 -38.01
CA VAL A 439 -24.38 -12.26 -36.98
C VAL A 439 -24.61 -10.75 -36.77
N ASN A 440 -25.88 -10.32 -36.73
CA ASN A 440 -26.24 -8.92 -36.54
C ASN A 440 -26.38 -8.49 -35.06
N ARG A 441 -25.88 -9.29 -34.14
CA ARG A 441 -26.13 -9.08 -32.69
C ARG A 441 -24.92 -8.54 -31.95
N VAL A 442 -25.20 -7.56 -31.11
CA VAL A 442 -24.26 -6.96 -30.17
C VAL A 442 -24.72 -7.22 -28.74
N LEU A 443 -23.85 -7.80 -27.92
CA LEU A 443 -24.06 -7.90 -26.47
C LEU A 443 -23.57 -6.62 -25.80
N LEU A 444 -24.43 -6.02 -25.00
CA LEU A 444 -24.15 -4.79 -24.25
C LEU A 444 -24.34 -5.03 -22.75
N PRO A 445 -23.33 -5.58 -22.04
CA PRO A 445 -23.37 -5.73 -20.60
C PRO A 445 -23.07 -4.38 -19.93
N ARG A 446 -24.01 -3.85 -19.13
CA ARG A 446 -23.89 -2.52 -18.53
C ARG A 446 -24.58 -2.43 -17.16
N ALA A 447 -24.51 -1.25 -16.53
CA ALA A 447 -25.19 -0.96 -15.29
C ALA A 447 -26.73 -0.87 -15.48
N ASP A 448 -27.48 -1.10 -14.41
CA ASP A 448 -28.95 -0.92 -14.37
C ASP A 448 -29.40 0.53 -14.61
N ILE A 449 -28.51 1.51 -14.40
CA ILE A 449 -28.79 2.95 -14.55
C ILE A 449 -28.14 3.54 -15.85
N ALA A 450 -27.73 2.70 -16.79
CA ALA A 450 -27.09 3.17 -18.01
C ALA A 450 -28.06 3.93 -18.93
N THR A 451 -27.53 4.91 -19.69
CA THR A 451 -28.31 5.67 -20.69
C THR A 451 -28.53 4.88 -21.96
N GLU A 452 -29.59 5.19 -22.71
CA GLU A 452 -29.93 4.50 -23.95
C GLU A 452 -29.12 4.96 -25.18
N THR A 453 -28.38 6.06 -25.07
CA THR A 453 -27.64 6.68 -26.18
C THR A 453 -26.81 5.69 -27.02
N LEU A 454 -26.05 4.81 -26.34
CA LEU A 454 -25.21 3.84 -27.04
C LEU A 454 -26.04 2.75 -27.73
N ALA A 455 -27.06 2.23 -27.05
CA ALA A 455 -27.93 1.20 -27.60
C ALA A 455 -28.74 1.71 -28.79
N GLU A 456 -29.25 2.92 -28.73
CA GLU A 456 -29.99 3.57 -29.84
C GLU A 456 -29.06 3.82 -31.03
N GLY A 457 -27.88 4.40 -30.81
CA GLY A 457 -26.92 4.66 -31.88
C GLY A 457 -26.40 3.39 -32.58
N LEU A 458 -26.28 2.27 -31.87
CA LEU A 458 -25.92 0.98 -32.48
C LEU A 458 -27.12 0.41 -33.27
N ARG A 459 -28.37 0.55 -32.82
CA ARG A 459 -29.57 0.16 -33.57
C ARG A 459 -29.70 0.95 -34.87
N GLU A 460 -29.44 2.25 -34.85
CA GLU A 460 -29.43 3.10 -36.05
C GLU A 460 -28.40 2.64 -37.11
N ARG A 461 -27.32 1.96 -36.64
CA ARG A 461 -26.31 1.34 -37.53
C ARG A 461 -26.65 -0.07 -37.98
N GLY A 462 -27.88 -0.53 -37.72
CA GLY A 462 -28.39 -1.82 -38.20
C GLY A 462 -28.12 -3.00 -37.27
N TRP A 463 -27.58 -2.78 -36.04
CA TRP A 463 -27.29 -3.84 -35.10
C TRP A 463 -28.51 -4.17 -34.22
N GLU A 464 -28.72 -5.44 -33.94
CA GLU A 464 -29.63 -5.91 -32.87
C GLU A 464 -28.88 -5.91 -31.54
N ILE A 465 -29.47 -5.24 -30.54
CA ILE A 465 -28.80 -5.09 -29.24
C ILE A 465 -29.46 -6.01 -28.21
N GLU A 466 -28.66 -6.92 -27.65
CA GLU A 466 -29.01 -7.65 -26.42
C GLU A 466 -28.41 -6.90 -25.25
N ASP A 467 -29.26 -6.08 -24.61
CA ASP A 467 -28.92 -5.25 -23.46
C ASP A 467 -29.09 -6.07 -22.19
N VAL A 468 -28.02 -6.19 -21.39
CA VAL A 468 -27.99 -7.04 -20.22
C VAL A 468 -27.50 -6.25 -19.01
N THR A 469 -28.29 -6.25 -17.94
CA THR A 469 -27.84 -5.71 -16.65
C THR A 469 -26.77 -6.61 -16.08
N ALA A 470 -25.52 -6.18 -16.19
CA ALA A 470 -24.36 -6.91 -15.68
C ALA A 470 -24.16 -6.68 -14.16
N TYR A 471 -24.47 -5.49 -13.68
CA TYR A 471 -24.36 -5.10 -12.28
C TYR A 471 -25.34 -3.98 -11.94
N ARG A 472 -25.57 -3.78 -10.64
CA ARG A 472 -26.37 -2.66 -10.11
C ARG A 472 -25.47 -1.68 -9.37
N THR A 473 -25.74 -0.40 -9.55
CA THR A 473 -25.13 0.65 -8.75
C THR A 473 -26.07 1.00 -7.60
N VAL A 474 -25.65 0.72 -6.38
CA VAL A 474 -26.41 1.02 -5.17
C VAL A 474 -25.66 2.03 -4.29
N ARG A 475 -26.38 2.71 -3.42
CA ARG A 475 -25.77 3.59 -2.42
C ARG A 475 -24.96 2.72 -1.45
N ALA A 476 -23.70 3.09 -1.24
CA ALA A 476 -22.89 2.40 -0.25
C ALA A 476 -23.40 2.67 1.17
N ALA A 477 -23.16 1.75 2.08
CA ALA A 477 -23.39 1.97 3.50
C ALA A 477 -22.51 3.15 3.98
N PRO A 478 -23.01 4.04 4.84
CA PRO A 478 -22.20 5.11 5.39
C PRO A 478 -21.04 4.52 6.19
N PRO A 479 -19.87 5.19 6.20
CA PRO A 479 -18.76 4.77 7.04
C PRO A 479 -19.19 4.76 8.52
N PRO A 480 -18.56 3.93 9.36
CA PRO A 480 -18.85 3.92 10.79
C PRO A 480 -18.56 5.30 11.40
N ALA A 481 -19.33 5.69 12.41
CA ALA A 481 -19.28 7.03 13.02
C ALA A 481 -17.93 7.40 13.68
N SER A 482 -16.97 6.49 13.69
CA SER A 482 -15.61 6.69 14.23
C SER A 482 -14.56 7.11 13.17
N THR A 483 -14.99 7.32 11.95
CA THR A 483 -14.08 7.73 10.85
C THR A 483 -14.21 9.23 10.54
#